data_aab7d9792ff1aa990d1efdf97a8d3ad8
#
_entry.id   aab7d9792ff1aa990d1efdf97a8d3ad8
#
_cell.length_a   1.000
_cell.length_b   1.000
_cell.length_c   1.000
_cell.angle_alpha   90.00
_cell.angle_beta   90.00
_cell.angle_gamma   90.00
#
_symmetry.space_group_name_H-M   'P 1'
#
loop_
_entity.id
_entity.type
_entity.pdbx_description
1 polymer ?
#
loop_
_entity_poly.entity_id
_entity_poly.type
_entity_poly.pdbx_seq_one_letter_code
_entity_poly.pdbx_strand_id
1 'polypeptide(L)'
;YQMESLRSDAEKATGQSNSPRLWPGTRFTLTGHPQKMLNREWQVVQSILSGSQPQALHGSQGRGTTLGNQLEVIPADRTWRPRLQSKPKVDGPQSAIVTGPAGEEIFCDEHGRVRVQFHWDRYNPATEASSCWVRVSQAWAGPGFGNLAIPRVGQEVIVDFLNGDPDQPVVMGRTYHEDNRSPGDLPGTKTQMTIRSKTYKGSGFNELRFEDATSNEQVYIHAQKNMDTEVLNDRTTDVKHDHTETIGNDQKITVVKGQTVQVGTRKEGGHDQSITVANDRRITVRNDQTLKVTNDRTVSVSHDDGLYVRNDRRVTVKGKQEHKTTGNHVSLVEGKHSLVVKGDLARKVSGALG
;
A
#
# COMPACT_ATOMS: atom_id res chain seq x y z
N TYR A 1 11.81 -27.63 -36.44
CA TYR A 1 10.77 -28.46 -35.80
C TYR A 1 9.37 -28.14 -36.37
N GLN A 2 8.92 -26.85 -36.40
CA GLN A 2 7.60 -26.49 -36.89
C GLN A 2 7.40 -26.82 -38.38
N MET A 3 8.39 -26.51 -39.21
CA MET A 3 8.38 -26.85 -40.64
C MET A 3 8.42 -28.36 -40.88
N GLU A 4 9.14 -29.13 -40.08
CA GLU A 4 9.19 -30.59 -40.15
C GLU A 4 7.83 -31.22 -39.79
N SER A 5 7.14 -30.67 -38.77
CA SER A 5 5.78 -31.07 -38.38
C SER A 5 4.75 -30.82 -39.48
N LEU A 6 4.84 -29.65 -40.17
CA LEU A 6 3.95 -29.32 -41.30
C LEU A 6 4.19 -30.20 -42.53
N ARG A 7 5.38 -30.82 -42.65
CA ARG A 7 5.75 -31.75 -43.74
C ARG A 7 5.57 -33.22 -43.36
N SER A 8 4.98 -33.51 -42.22
CA SER A 8 4.86 -34.89 -41.69
C SER A 8 4.11 -35.85 -42.61
N ASP A 9 3.26 -35.35 -43.51
CA ASP A 9 2.45 -36.10 -44.45
C ASP A 9 2.82 -35.84 -45.91
N ALA A 10 3.90 -35.12 -46.21
CA ALA A 10 4.33 -34.77 -47.54
C ALA A 10 4.72 -35.99 -48.39
N GLU A 11 5.25 -37.05 -47.77
CA GLU A 11 5.63 -38.30 -48.41
C GLU A 11 5.28 -39.45 -47.46
N LYS A 12 4.07 -40.01 -47.61
CA LYS A 12 3.50 -41.03 -46.75
C LYS A 12 2.93 -42.19 -47.58
N ALA A 13 3.11 -43.40 -47.09
CA ALA A 13 2.46 -44.57 -47.63
C ALA A 13 1.67 -45.32 -46.55
N THR A 14 0.65 -46.04 -46.97
CA THR A 14 -0.12 -46.92 -46.12
C THR A 14 0.12 -48.38 -46.55
N GLY A 15 0.13 -49.25 -45.59
CA GLY A 15 0.33 -50.69 -45.85
C GLY A 15 -0.45 -51.55 -44.84
N GLN A 16 -0.56 -52.82 -45.16
CA GLN A 16 -1.10 -53.83 -44.27
C GLN A 16 -0.09 -54.93 -44.05
N SER A 17 -0.05 -55.44 -42.83
CA SER A 17 0.86 -56.49 -42.41
C SER A 17 0.18 -57.42 -41.40
N ASN A 18 0.61 -58.63 -41.29
CA ASN A 18 0.27 -59.57 -40.21
C ASN A 18 1.35 -59.66 -39.12
N SER A 19 2.37 -58.82 -39.20
CA SER A 19 3.46 -58.80 -38.24
C SER A 19 3.17 -57.91 -37.04
N PRO A 20 3.21 -58.42 -35.81
CA PRO A 20 3.07 -57.63 -34.59
C PRO A 20 4.34 -56.82 -34.26
N ARG A 21 5.41 -56.98 -35.02
CA ARG A 21 6.73 -56.34 -34.76
C ARG A 21 6.85 -54.95 -35.39
N LEU A 22 5.89 -54.56 -36.23
CA LEU A 22 5.90 -53.28 -36.92
C LEU A 22 5.10 -52.23 -36.12
N TRP A 23 5.75 -51.53 -35.23
CA TRP A 23 5.18 -50.46 -34.41
C TRP A 23 5.86 -49.12 -34.72
N PRO A 24 5.30 -47.98 -34.28
CA PRO A 24 5.89 -46.67 -34.51
C PRO A 24 7.36 -46.60 -34.08
N GLY A 25 8.24 -46.08 -34.96
CA GLY A 25 9.68 -46.02 -34.78
C GLY A 25 10.45 -47.20 -35.40
N THR A 26 9.78 -48.31 -35.73
CA THR A 26 10.43 -49.45 -36.38
C THR A 26 10.76 -49.14 -37.85
N ARG A 27 11.92 -49.55 -38.30
CA ARG A 27 12.34 -49.49 -39.71
C ARG A 27 12.27 -50.87 -40.34
N PHE A 28 11.90 -50.92 -41.61
CA PHE A 28 11.91 -52.15 -42.42
C PHE A 28 12.21 -51.83 -43.87
N THR A 29 12.78 -52.80 -44.58
CA THR A 29 13.02 -52.68 -46.03
C THR A 29 11.90 -53.41 -46.78
N LEU A 30 11.20 -52.69 -47.65
CA LEU A 30 10.26 -53.31 -48.56
C LEU A 30 11.00 -53.76 -49.81
N THR A 31 10.76 -55.00 -50.23
CA THR A 31 11.34 -55.60 -51.41
C THR A 31 10.28 -56.34 -52.26
N GLY A 32 10.51 -56.49 -53.56
CA GLY A 32 9.64 -57.28 -54.46
C GLY A 32 8.33 -56.53 -54.87
N HIS A 33 8.20 -55.25 -54.52
CA HIS A 33 7.03 -54.48 -54.93
C HIS A 33 7.12 -54.16 -56.44
N PRO A 34 6.02 -54.29 -57.26
CA PRO A 34 6.00 -54.00 -58.68
C PRO A 34 6.48 -52.60 -59.03
N GLN A 35 6.13 -51.63 -58.21
CA GLN A 35 6.55 -50.24 -58.35
C GLN A 35 7.92 -50.05 -57.69
N LYS A 36 8.96 -49.97 -58.50
CA LYS A 36 10.38 -50.00 -58.04
C LYS A 36 10.71 -48.94 -56.99
N MET A 37 10.11 -47.75 -57.08
CA MET A 37 10.38 -46.67 -56.13
C MET A 37 9.90 -46.95 -54.70
N LEU A 38 9.01 -47.92 -54.48
CA LEU A 38 8.56 -48.33 -53.17
C LEU A 38 9.48 -49.39 -52.54
N ASN A 39 10.37 -50.01 -53.31
CA ASN A 39 11.36 -50.95 -52.79
C ASN A 39 12.54 -50.18 -52.13
N ARG A 40 12.31 -49.73 -50.93
CA ARG A 40 13.24 -48.91 -50.12
C ARG A 40 13.04 -49.17 -48.64
N GLU A 41 13.86 -48.55 -47.84
CA GLU A 41 13.68 -48.55 -46.37
C GLU A 41 12.59 -47.61 -45.95
N TRP A 42 11.70 -48.09 -45.11
CA TRP A 42 10.55 -47.36 -44.56
C TRP A 42 10.61 -47.28 -43.05
N GLN A 43 10.12 -46.25 -42.44
CA GLN A 43 9.90 -46.09 -41.02
C GLN A 43 8.39 -46.04 -40.70
N VAL A 44 7.95 -46.85 -39.74
CA VAL A 44 6.58 -46.86 -39.29
C VAL A 44 6.35 -45.64 -38.41
N VAL A 45 5.33 -44.83 -38.72
CA VAL A 45 4.90 -43.63 -37.94
C VAL A 45 3.58 -43.84 -37.21
N GLN A 46 2.75 -44.75 -37.73
CA GLN A 46 1.50 -45.16 -37.08
C GLN A 46 1.26 -46.66 -37.31
N SER A 47 0.72 -47.33 -36.33
CA SER A 47 0.31 -48.73 -36.39
C SER A 47 -1.04 -48.91 -35.69
N ILE A 48 -1.96 -49.58 -36.37
CA ILE A 48 -3.24 -50.00 -35.78
C ILE A 48 -3.27 -51.52 -35.81
N LEU A 49 -3.04 -52.14 -34.68
CA LEU A 49 -3.02 -53.59 -34.52
C LEU A 49 -4.44 -54.04 -34.11
N SER A 50 -4.98 -54.96 -34.90
CA SER A 50 -6.25 -55.61 -34.61
C SER A 50 -6.14 -57.10 -34.68
N GLY A 51 -6.81 -57.82 -33.83
CA GLY A 51 -6.76 -59.27 -33.82
C GLY A 51 -8.00 -59.90 -33.16
N SER A 52 -8.25 -61.13 -33.53
CA SER A 52 -9.32 -61.93 -32.95
C SER A 52 -8.79 -63.32 -32.59
N GLN A 53 -9.08 -63.74 -31.37
CA GLN A 53 -8.72 -65.07 -30.88
C GLN A 53 -9.99 -65.76 -30.32
N PRO A 54 -10.89 -66.24 -31.17
CA PRO A 54 -12.13 -66.86 -30.76
C PRO A 54 -11.95 -68.01 -29.79
N GLN A 55 -10.85 -68.75 -29.91
CA GLN A 55 -10.53 -69.91 -29.08
C GLN A 55 -10.30 -69.57 -27.60
N ALA A 56 -10.12 -68.33 -27.26
CA ALA A 56 -10.01 -67.88 -25.87
C ALA A 56 -11.32 -67.90 -25.11
N LEU A 57 -12.46 -68.01 -25.82
CA LEU A 57 -13.80 -68.12 -25.22
C LEU A 57 -14.31 -69.55 -25.25
N HIS A 58 -14.78 -70.08 -24.10
CA HIS A 58 -15.37 -71.41 -23.98
C HIS A 58 -16.59 -71.56 -24.91
N GLY A 59 -16.60 -72.58 -25.74
CA GLY A 59 -17.73 -72.91 -26.61
C GLY A 59 -17.76 -72.18 -27.95
N SER A 60 -16.76 -71.34 -28.28
CA SER A 60 -16.72 -70.71 -29.55
C SER A 60 -16.16 -71.70 -30.62
N GLN A 61 -16.99 -72.09 -31.58
CA GLN A 61 -16.57 -72.75 -32.83
C GLN A 61 -16.17 -71.63 -33.83
N GLY A 62 -14.96 -71.19 -33.77
CA GLY A 62 -14.54 -70.06 -34.54
C GLY A 62 -13.38 -70.32 -35.52
N ARG A 63 -13.18 -69.37 -36.37
CA ARG A 63 -11.98 -69.31 -37.22
C ARG A 63 -10.74 -69.20 -36.34
N GLY A 64 -9.56 -69.59 -36.82
CA GLY A 64 -8.30 -69.44 -36.12
C GLY A 64 -7.96 -68.00 -35.71
N THR A 65 -6.99 -67.85 -34.86
CA THR A 65 -6.46 -66.51 -34.47
C THR A 65 -6.08 -65.71 -35.72
N THR A 66 -6.58 -64.49 -35.79
CA THR A 66 -6.27 -63.55 -36.82
C THR A 66 -5.54 -62.34 -36.25
N LEU A 67 -4.57 -61.81 -36.96
CA LEU A 67 -3.89 -60.57 -36.61
C LEU A 67 -3.73 -59.73 -37.90
N GLY A 68 -4.12 -58.49 -37.82
CA GLY A 68 -3.92 -57.51 -38.86
C GLY A 68 -3.28 -56.23 -38.30
N ASN A 69 -2.34 -55.69 -38.99
CA ASN A 69 -1.66 -54.46 -38.65
C ASN A 69 -1.76 -53.49 -39.81
N GLN A 70 -2.47 -52.37 -39.61
CA GLN A 70 -2.53 -51.28 -40.58
C GLN A 70 -1.43 -50.27 -40.23
N LEU A 71 -0.59 -49.99 -41.20
CA LEU A 71 0.62 -49.16 -41.02
C LEU A 71 0.52 -47.87 -41.82
N GLU A 72 0.95 -46.77 -41.21
CA GLU A 72 1.41 -45.61 -41.91
C GLU A 72 2.93 -45.53 -41.83
N VAL A 73 3.55 -45.26 -42.95
CA VAL A 73 5.02 -45.29 -43.09
C VAL A 73 5.50 -44.08 -43.87
N ILE A 74 6.69 -43.64 -43.57
CA ILE A 74 7.44 -42.63 -44.34
C ILE A 74 8.77 -43.22 -44.79
N PRO A 75 9.43 -42.67 -45.83
CA PRO A 75 10.79 -43.03 -46.16
C PRO A 75 11.74 -42.90 -44.95
N ALA A 76 12.56 -43.87 -44.68
CA ALA A 76 13.42 -43.92 -43.51
C ALA A 76 14.52 -42.86 -43.47
N ASP A 77 14.81 -42.22 -44.59
CA ASP A 77 15.73 -41.09 -44.76
C ASP A 77 15.09 -39.72 -44.47
N ARG A 78 13.80 -39.70 -44.09
CA ARG A 78 13.07 -38.50 -43.75
C ARG A 78 12.92 -38.36 -42.23
N THR A 79 13.03 -37.12 -41.74
CA THR A 79 12.71 -36.78 -40.36
C THR A 79 11.19 -36.60 -40.24
N TRP A 80 10.57 -37.39 -39.36
CA TRP A 80 9.16 -37.27 -39.03
C TRP A 80 8.95 -36.62 -37.68
N ARG A 81 7.97 -35.74 -37.63
CA ARG A 81 7.48 -35.18 -36.38
C ARG A 81 5.95 -35.16 -36.40
N PRO A 82 5.31 -35.49 -35.30
CA PRO A 82 3.85 -35.39 -35.20
C PRO A 82 3.37 -33.97 -35.43
N ARG A 83 2.14 -33.81 -35.84
CA ARG A 83 1.49 -32.50 -35.91
C ARG A 83 1.49 -31.89 -34.52
N LEU A 84 1.80 -30.58 -34.45
CA LEU A 84 1.73 -29.81 -33.22
C LEU A 84 0.27 -29.76 -32.74
N GLN A 85 0.04 -30.18 -31.53
CA GLN A 85 -1.24 -29.98 -30.86
C GLN A 85 -1.35 -28.53 -30.41
N SER A 86 -2.55 -27.96 -30.51
CA SER A 86 -2.83 -26.64 -29.99
C SER A 86 -2.61 -26.66 -28.48
N LYS A 87 -1.84 -25.71 -27.94
CA LYS A 87 -1.71 -25.52 -26.49
C LYS A 87 -3.10 -25.26 -25.90
N PRO A 88 -3.48 -25.89 -24.81
CA PRO A 88 -4.72 -25.57 -24.10
C PRO A 88 -4.78 -24.09 -23.77
N LYS A 89 -5.95 -23.50 -23.92
CA LYS A 89 -6.19 -22.10 -23.59
C LYS A 89 -7.21 -21.98 -22.46
N VAL A 90 -7.03 -20.97 -21.63
CA VAL A 90 -8.00 -20.56 -20.63
C VAL A 90 -8.77 -19.39 -21.21
N ASP A 91 -10.09 -19.51 -21.29
CA ASP A 91 -10.97 -18.48 -21.81
C ASP A 91 -11.42 -17.56 -20.66
N GLY A 92 -10.88 -16.32 -20.65
CA GLY A 92 -11.24 -15.28 -19.70
C GLY A 92 -10.64 -15.43 -18.30
N PRO A 93 -10.88 -14.42 -17.44
CA PRO A 93 -10.39 -14.39 -16.08
C PRO A 93 -11.13 -15.38 -15.16
N GLN A 94 -10.45 -15.82 -14.11
CA GLN A 94 -10.98 -16.70 -13.08
C GLN A 94 -10.74 -16.12 -11.69
N SER A 95 -11.59 -16.45 -10.72
CA SER A 95 -11.32 -16.10 -9.33
C SER A 95 -10.48 -17.17 -8.64
N ALA A 96 -9.66 -16.75 -7.69
CA ALA A 96 -8.82 -17.60 -6.87
C ALA A 96 -8.63 -16.98 -5.49
N ILE A 97 -8.26 -17.80 -4.51
CA ILE A 97 -7.96 -17.36 -3.15
C ILE A 97 -6.44 -17.29 -2.96
N VAL A 98 -5.94 -16.19 -2.37
CA VAL A 98 -4.52 -16.06 -2.02
C VAL A 98 -4.17 -17.02 -0.90
N THR A 99 -3.06 -17.72 -1.04
CA THR A 99 -2.61 -18.76 -0.10
C THR A 99 -1.23 -18.46 0.46
N GLY A 100 -0.91 -19.11 1.57
CA GLY A 100 0.38 -18.99 2.25
C GLY A 100 0.54 -19.99 3.40
N PRO A 101 1.66 -19.92 4.13
CA PRO A 101 1.89 -20.74 5.31
C PRO A 101 0.82 -20.55 6.38
N ALA A 102 0.57 -21.56 7.18
CA ALA A 102 -0.40 -21.51 8.27
C ALA A 102 -0.08 -20.39 9.26
N GLY A 103 -1.07 -19.57 9.59
CA GLY A 103 -0.92 -18.43 10.50
C GLY A 103 -0.24 -17.20 9.90
N GLU A 104 0.03 -17.19 8.59
CA GLU A 104 0.57 -16.03 7.89
C GLU A 104 -0.56 -15.20 7.25
N GLU A 105 -0.49 -13.88 7.36
CA GLU A 105 -1.45 -12.96 6.75
C GLU A 105 -0.97 -12.38 5.42
N ILE A 106 0.35 -12.27 5.21
CA ILE A 106 0.94 -11.71 4.00
C ILE A 106 2.07 -12.63 3.56
N PHE A 107 1.91 -13.25 2.40
CA PHE A 107 2.92 -14.13 1.84
C PHE A 107 3.23 -13.75 0.39
N CYS A 108 4.40 -13.16 0.18
CA CYS A 108 4.89 -12.75 -1.14
C CYS A 108 6.39 -12.99 -1.25
N ASP A 109 6.89 -12.97 -2.47
CA ASP A 109 8.33 -12.97 -2.73
C ASP A 109 8.90 -11.55 -2.88
N GLU A 110 10.18 -11.46 -3.22
CA GLU A 110 10.92 -10.20 -3.45
C GLU A 110 10.37 -9.34 -4.60
N HIS A 111 9.55 -9.92 -5.47
CA HIS A 111 8.89 -9.22 -6.58
C HIS A 111 7.42 -8.85 -6.28
N GLY A 112 6.95 -9.09 -5.05
CA GLY A 112 5.56 -8.86 -4.67
C GLY A 112 4.56 -9.83 -5.31
N ARG A 113 5.03 -11.01 -5.79
CA ARG A 113 4.17 -12.06 -6.33
C ARG A 113 3.53 -12.83 -5.18
N VAL A 114 2.37 -13.39 -5.44
CA VAL A 114 1.59 -14.18 -4.47
C VAL A 114 1.34 -15.59 -4.98
N ARG A 115 0.92 -16.46 -4.10
CA ARG A 115 0.42 -17.80 -4.46
C ARG A 115 -1.08 -17.85 -4.29
N VAL A 116 -1.74 -18.61 -5.15
CA VAL A 116 -3.20 -18.68 -5.20
C VAL A 116 -3.67 -20.13 -5.32
N GLN A 117 -4.89 -20.38 -4.88
CA GLN A 117 -5.62 -21.61 -5.17
C GLN A 117 -6.88 -21.27 -5.96
N PHE A 118 -7.06 -21.90 -7.12
CA PHE A 118 -8.29 -21.80 -7.90
C PHE A 118 -9.39 -22.67 -7.30
N HIS A 119 -10.63 -22.27 -7.42
CA HIS A 119 -11.77 -22.99 -6.86
C HIS A 119 -11.96 -24.41 -7.43
N TRP A 120 -11.49 -24.66 -8.64
CA TRP A 120 -11.54 -25.98 -9.28
C TRP A 120 -10.39 -26.91 -8.86
N ASP A 121 -9.33 -26.38 -8.23
CA ASP A 121 -8.20 -27.20 -7.81
C ASP A 121 -8.55 -28.04 -6.57
N ARG A 122 -8.79 -29.31 -6.79
CA ARG A 122 -9.17 -30.28 -5.76
C ARG A 122 -7.98 -31.05 -5.18
N TYR A 123 -6.82 -30.96 -5.83
CA TYR A 123 -5.69 -31.82 -5.52
C TYR A 123 -4.66 -31.15 -4.63
N ASN A 124 -4.55 -29.84 -4.71
CA ASN A 124 -3.59 -29.07 -3.92
C ASN A 124 -4.25 -28.50 -2.66
N PRO A 125 -3.63 -28.66 -1.48
CA PRO A 125 -4.08 -27.96 -0.29
C PRO A 125 -3.85 -26.46 -0.44
N ALA A 126 -4.67 -25.65 0.23
CA ALA A 126 -4.54 -24.19 0.25
C ALA A 126 -3.35 -23.73 1.11
N THR A 127 -2.14 -24.02 0.68
CA THR A 127 -0.88 -23.72 1.37
C THR A 127 0.05 -22.88 0.51
N GLU A 128 1.24 -22.60 1.02
CA GLU A 128 2.32 -21.93 0.28
C GLU A 128 2.76 -22.67 -1.01
N ALA A 129 2.34 -23.91 -1.20
CA ALA A 129 2.67 -24.72 -2.36
C ALA A 129 1.55 -24.81 -3.41
N SER A 130 0.42 -24.11 -3.23
CA SER A 130 -0.79 -24.28 -4.07
C SER A 130 -0.64 -23.85 -5.52
N SER A 131 0.31 -22.95 -5.85
CA SER A 131 0.57 -22.53 -7.23
C SER A 131 2.02 -22.13 -7.45
N CYS A 132 2.39 -21.78 -8.69
CA CYS A 132 3.56 -20.96 -8.94
C CYS A 132 3.41 -19.56 -8.33
N TRP A 133 4.48 -18.76 -8.32
CA TRP A 133 4.42 -17.34 -7.98
C TRP A 133 3.72 -16.55 -9.08
N VAL A 134 2.58 -15.95 -8.76
CA VAL A 134 1.74 -15.18 -9.68
C VAL A 134 1.98 -13.69 -9.48
N ARG A 135 2.28 -12.98 -10.57
CA ARG A 135 2.46 -11.53 -10.55
C ARG A 135 1.15 -10.83 -10.20
N VAL A 136 1.26 -9.68 -9.51
CA VAL A 136 0.11 -8.86 -9.13
C VAL A 136 0.16 -7.54 -9.90
N SER A 137 -0.88 -7.24 -10.65
CA SER A 137 -1.06 -5.94 -11.30
C SER A 137 -1.28 -4.88 -10.22
N GLN A 138 -0.57 -3.76 -10.33
CA GLN A 138 -0.72 -2.60 -9.46
C GLN A 138 -1.25 -1.42 -10.29
N ALA A 139 -1.93 -0.47 -9.65
CA ALA A 139 -2.48 0.70 -10.33
C ALA A 139 -1.39 1.57 -10.99
N TRP A 140 -0.18 1.53 -10.45
CA TRP A 140 1.00 2.21 -10.98
C TRP A 140 2.25 1.42 -10.58
N ALA A 141 3.16 1.14 -11.52
CA ALA A 141 4.37 0.37 -11.27
C ALA A 141 5.54 0.89 -12.12
N GLY A 142 6.64 1.26 -11.48
CA GLY A 142 7.87 1.69 -12.13
C GLY A 142 9.11 1.34 -11.27
N PRO A 143 10.33 1.57 -11.78
CA PRO A 143 11.56 1.24 -11.06
C PRO A 143 11.75 2.16 -9.84
N GLY A 144 11.40 1.64 -8.66
CA GLY A 144 11.52 2.35 -7.38
C GLY A 144 10.39 3.33 -7.05
N PHE A 145 9.32 3.37 -7.85
CA PHE A 145 8.13 4.19 -7.58
C PHE A 145 6.83 3.50 -8.01
N GLY A 146 5.71 3.93 -7.47
CA GLY A 146 4.39 3.41 -7.83
C GLY A 146 3.49 3.13 -6.63
N ASN A 147 2.42 2.39 -6.88
CA ASN A 147 1.49 1.92 -5.85
C ASN A 147 1.76 0.45 -5.55
N LEU A 148 1.94 0.10 -4.28
CA LEU A 148 2.17 -1.27 -3.87
C LEU A 148 1.17 -1.68 -2.79
N ALA A 149 0.30 -2.64 -3.10
CA ALA A 149 -0.60 -3.27 -2.14
C ALA A 149 -0.66 -4.78 -2.38
N ILE A 150 0.04 -5.54 -1.56
CA ILE A 150 0.09 -7.01 -1.67
C ILE A 150 -1.26 -7.61 -1.24
N PRO A 151 -1.89 -8.47 -2.05
CA PRO A 151 -3.04 -9.25 -1.63
C PRO A 151 -2.69 -10.15 -0.43
N ARG A 152 -3.57 -10.20 0.55
CA ARG A 152 -3.35 -10.99 1.77
C ARG A 152 -3.89 -12.41 1.63
N VAL A 153 -3.32 -13.32 2.38
CA VAL A 153 -3.82 -14.71 2.49
C VAL A 153 -5.29 -14.71 2.86
N GLY A 154 -6.09 -15.52 2.15
CA GLY A 154 -7.54 -15.60 2.29
C GLY A 154 -8.33 -14.58 1.44
N GLN A 155 -7.69 -13.60 0.82
CA GLN A 155 -8.40 -12.66 -0.07
C GLN A 155 -8.68 -13.30 -1.44
N GLU A 156 -9.87 -13.01 -1.98
CA GLU A 156 -10.23 -13.34 -3.35
C GLU A 156 -9.55 -12.38 -4.33
N VAL A 157 -9.00 -12.94 -5.39
CA VAL A 157 -8.34 -12.23 -6.48
C VAL A 157 -8.87 -12.69 -7.83
N ILE A 158 -8.87 -11.79 -8.79
CA ILE A 158 -9.17 -12.09 -10.19
C ILE A 158 -7.86 -12.36 -10.90
N VAL A 159 -7.72 -13.54 -11.47
CA VAL A 159 -6.55 -13.99 -12.23
C VAL A 159 -6.91 -14.07 -13.70
N ASP A 160 -6.14 -13.39 -14.53
CA ASP A 160 -6.20 -13.51 -15.99
C ASP A 160 -4.95 -14.22 -16.52
N PHE A 161 -5.01 -14.69 -17.76
CA PHE A 161 -3.95 -15.47 -18.38
C PHE A 161 -3.49 -14.80 -19.67
N LEU A 162 -2.24 -14.38 -19.75
CA LEU A 162 -1.71 -13.67 -20.91
C LEU A 162 -1.88 -14.53 -22.18
N ASN A 163 -2.59 -14.01 -23.18
CA ASN A 163 -2.96 -14.72 -24.41
C ASN A 163 -3.73 -16.03 -24.19
N GLY A 164 -4.38 -16.20 -23.04
CA GLY A 164 -5.05 -17.44 -22.63
C GLY A 164 -4.06 -18.56 -22.26
N ASP A 165 -2.80 -18.26 -22.03
CA ASP A 165 -1.80 -19.25 -21.69
C ASP A 165 -1.86 -19.61 -20.19
N PRO A 166 -2.26 -20.85 -19.80
CA PRO A 166 -2.37 -21.25 -18.40
C PRO A 166 -1.06 -21.14 -17.61
N ASP A 167 0.10 -21.12 -18.28
CA ASP A 167 1.39 -20.95 -17.66
C ASP A 167 1.78 -19.47 -17.40
N GLN A 168 0.93 -18.54 -17.79
CA GLN A 168 1.18 -17.11 -17.65
C GLN A 168 0.06 -16.37 -16.88
N PRO A 169 -0.25 -16.79 -15.65
CA PRO A 169 -1.25 -16.12 -14.82
C PRO A 169 -0.78 -14.75 -14.32
N VAL A 170 -1.71 -13.81 -14.19
CA VAL A 170 -1.51 -12.50 -13.59
C VAL A 170 -2.74 -12.13 -12.74
N VAL A 171 -2.55 -11.76 -11.49
CA VAL A 171 -3.61 -11.19 -10.66
C VAL A 171 -3.92 -9.78 -11.17
N MET A 172 -5.14 -9.55 -11.63
CA MET A 172 -5.60 -8.29 -12.21
C MET A 172 -6.35 -7.40 -11.23
N GLY A 173 -6.94 -7.98 -10.18
CA GLY A 173 -7.74 -7.23 -9.23
C GLY A 173 -8.17 -8.05 -8.03
N ARG A 174 -9.00 -7.41 -7.19
CA ARG A 174 -9.61 -7.98 -5.98
C ARG A 174 -11.08 -7.64 -5.96
N THR A 175 -11.87 -8.50 -5.31
CA THR A 175 -13.31 -8.29 -5.15
C THR A 175 -13.69 -8.35 -3.68
N TYR A 176 -14.75 -7.62 -3.32
CA TYR A 176 -15.42 -7.80 -2.05
C TYR A 176 -16.53 -8.86 -2.22
N HIS A 177 -16.75 -9.64 -1.17
CA HIS A 177 -17.80 -10.64 -1.09
C HIS A 177 -18.26 -10.77 0.37
N GLU A 178 -19.09 -11.75 0.68
CA GLU A 178 -19.70 -11.90 2.01
C GLU A 178 -18.68 -12.03 3.14
N ASP A 179 -17.60 -12.78 2.92
CA ASP A 179 -16.55 -13.00 3.93
C ASP A 179 -15.40 -11.96 3.85
N ASN A 180 -15.34 -11.19 2.77
CA ASN A 180 -14.33 -10.13 2.53
C ASN A 180 -15.04 -8.82 2.21
N ARG A 181 -15.63 -8.19 3.23
CA ARG A 181 -16.43 -6.97 3.09
C ARG A 181 -15.59 -5.71 2.92
N SER A 182 -16.19 -4.70 2.31
CA SER A 182 -15.60 -3.36 2.17
C SER A 182 -15.36 -2.72 3.55
N PRO A 183 -14.45 -1.74 3.65
CA PRO A 183 -14.18 -1.03 4.92
C PRO A 183 -15.36 -0.20 5.46
N GLY A 184 -16.44 -0.01 4.69
CA GLY A 184 -17.65 0.68 5.11
C GLY A 184 -18.88 -0.22 5.08
N ASP A 185 -19.93 0.17 5.81
CA ASP A 185 -21.22 -0.54 5.86
C ASP A 185 -22.10 -0.16 4.65
N LEU A 186 -21.91 -0.84 3.55
CA LEU A 186 -22.73 -0.66 2.35
C LEU A 186 -24.15 -1.21 2.54
N PRO A 187 -25.17 -0.52 2.00
CA PRO A 187 -25.11 0.69 1.15
C PRO A 187 -25.06 2.02 1.92
N GLY A 188 -25.01 2.03 3.24
CA GLY A 188 -25.10 3.23 4.07
C GLY A 188 -23.95 4.22 3.82
N THR A 189 -22.74 3.73 3.57
CA THR A 189 -21.52 4.53 3.34
C THR A 189 -21.16 4.66 1.86
N LYS A 190 -22.13 4.61 0.96
CA LYS A 190 -21.90 4.66 -0.50
C LYS A 190 -21.27 5.96 -1.02
N THR A 191 -21.33 7.04 -0.22
CA THR A 191 -20.72 8.32 -0.52
C THR A 191 -19.25 8.41 -0.10
N GLN A 192 -18.73 7.36 0.57
CA GLN A 192 -17.35 7.35 1.03
C GLN A 192 -16.41 6.70 0.00
N MET A 193 -15.28 7.35 -0.22
CA MET A 193 -14.10 6.76 -0.84
C MET A 193 -13.03 6.59 0.24
N THR A 194 -12.48 5.37 0.39
CA THR A 194 -11.48 5.11 1.43
C THR A 194 -10.31 4.26 0.94
N ILE A 195 -9.11 4.60 1.41
CA ILE A 195 -7.91 3.77 1.33
C ILE A 195 -7.57 3.38 2.76
N ARG A 196 -7.92 2.15 3.15
CA ARG A 196 -7.74 1.65 4.51
C ARG A 196 -6.84 0.43 4.53
N SER A 197 -5.79 0.48 5.32
CA SER A 197 -4.91 -0.66 5.60
C SER A 197 -5.42 -1.47 6.79
N LYS A 198 -4.74 -2.59 7.09
CA LYS A 198 -4.95 -3.36 8.31
C LYS A 198 -3.59 -3.64 8.95
N THR A 199 -3.47 -3.46 10.24
CA THR A 199 -2.27 -3.82 10.99
C THR A 199 -1.96 -5.32 10.82
N TYR A 200 -0.71 -5.64 10.49
CA TYR A 200 -0.25 -7.01 10.37
C TYR A 200 -0.38 -7.75 11.71
N LYS A 201 -1.06 -8.88 11.71
CA LYS A 201 -1.38 -9.68 12.91
C LYS A 201 -2.00 -8.87 14.05
N GLY A 202 -2.78 -7.85 13.70
CA GLY A 202 -3.45 -6.98 14.66
C GLY A 202 -4.78 -6.42 14.15
N SER A 203 -5.49 -5.68 15.00
CA SER A 203 -6.83 -5.13 14.71
C SER A 203 -6.81 -3.66 14.28
N GLY A 204 -5.68 -2.96 14.35
CA GLY A 204 -5.57 -1.54 13.98
C GLY A 204 -5.52 -1.31 12.47
N PHE A 205 -5.52 -0.03 12.07
CA PHE A 205 -5.50 0.38 10.66
C PHE A 205 -4.90 1.78 10.49
N ASN A 206 -4.47 2.11 9.28
CA ASN A 206 -4.28 3.49 8.82
C ASN A 206 -5.30 3.78 7.73
N GLU A 207 -5.78 5.02 7.63
CA GLU A 207 -6.87 5.36 6.71
C GLU A 207 -6.71 6.76 6.13
N LEU A 208 -6.98 6.88 4.83
CA LEU A 208 -7.33 8.11 4.16
C LEU A 208 -8.74 7.94 3.61
N ARG A 209 -9.69 8.75 4.10
CA ARG A 209 -11.09 8.68 3.72
C ARG A 209 -11.61 10.04 3.27
N PHE A 210 -12.44 10.02 2.25
CA PHE A 210 -13.21 11.14 1.76
C PHE A 210 -14.69 10.80 1.97
N GLU A 211 -15.43 11.71 2.59
CA GLU A 211 -16.89 11.67 2.66
C GLU A 211 -17.43 12.78 1.76
N ASP A 212 -18.27 12.40 0.78
CA ASP A 212 -18.81 13.31 -0.24
C ASP A 212 -20.32 13.55 -0.10
N ALA A 213 -20.91 13.17 1.02
CA ALA A 213 -22.32 13.47 1.30
C ALA A 213 -22.51 14.99 1.48
N THR A 214 -23.45 15.57 0.73
CA THR A 214 -23.76 17.02 0.76
C THR A 214 -23.97 17.51 2.19
N SER A 215 -23.29 18.58 2.55
CA SER A 215 -23.27 19.21 3.89
C SER A 215 -22.63 18.35 5.00
N ASN A 216 -21.91 17.28 4.60
CA ASN A 216 -21.16 16.44 5.53
C ASN A 216 -19.79 16.04 4.94
N GLU A 217 -19.31 16.84 3.99
CA GLU A 217 -18.04 16.57 3.29
C GLU A 217 -16.86 16.59 4.29
N GLN A 218 -15.99 15.58 4.20
CA GLN A 218 -14.86 15.43 5.11
C GLN A 218 -13.68 14.77 4.44
N VAL A 219 -12.48 15.23 4.74
CA VAL A 219 -11.24 14.48 4.55
C VAL A 219 -10.73 14.02 5.92
N TYR A 220 -10.61 12.72 6.11
CA TYR A 220 -10.18 12.11 7.36
C TYR A 220 -8.88 11.36 7.16
N ILE A 221 -7.87 11.65 7.99
CA ILE A 221 -6.58 10.97 8.01
C ILE A 221 -6.37 10.35 9.38
N HIS A 222 -6.16 9.04 9.41
CA HIS A 222 -5.91 8.29 10.64
C HIS A 222 -4.61 7.51 10.55
N ALA A 223 -3.73 7.74 11.52
CA ALA A 223 -2.52 6.96 11.75
C ALA A 223 -2.66 6.13 13.03
N GLN A 224 -2.53 4.81 12.92
CA GLN A 224 -2.66 3.90 14.08
C GLN A 224 -1.62 4.17 15.17
N LYS A 225 -0.44 4.64 14.82
CA LYS A 225 0.63 4.91 15.76
C LYS A 225 1.30 6.26 15.49
N ASN A 226 2.14 6.35 14.51
CA ASN A 226 2.92 7.54 14.19
C ASN A 226 2.50 8.13 12.85
N MET A 227 2.55 9.45 12.74
CA MET A 227 2.39 10.18 11.49
C MET A 227 3.55 11.13 11.32
N ASP A 228 4.34 10.94 10.27
CA ASP A 228 5.47 11.80 9.92
C ASP A 228 5.13 12.55 8.63
N THR A 229 5.38 13.86 8.61
CA THR A 229 5.18 14.71 7.44
C THR A 229 6.46 15.48 7.17
N GLU A 230 7.09 15.27 6.02
CA GLU A 230 8.27 15.98 5.56
C GLU A 230 7.92 16.80 4.32
N VAL A 231 8.28 18.09 4.34
CA VAL A 231 8.11 19.02 3.22
C VAL A 231 9.43 19.71 2.94
N LEU A 232 10.00 19.43 1.78
CA LEU A 232 11.35 19.90 1.43
C LEU A 232 11.43 21.39 1.04
N ASN A 233 10.31 22.03 0.76
CA ASN A 233 10.24 23.46 0.46
C ASN A 233 9.17 24.13 1.31
N ASP A 234 8.07 24.57 0.78
CA ASP A 234 7.07 25.38 1.47
C ASP A 234 5.81 24.56 1.86
N ARG A 235 5.26 24.85 3.02
CA ARG A 235 3.94 24.35 3.44
C ARG A 235 3.03 25.52 3.75
N THR A 236 1.86 25.58 3.13
CA THR A 236 0.80 26.53 3.42
C THR A 236 -0.43 25.79 3.97
N THR A 237 -1.04 26.36 5.00
CA THR A 237 -2.32 25.87 5.55
C THR A 237 -3.28 27.05 5.64
N ASP A 238 -4.43 26.98 4.96
CA ASP A 238 -5.47 27.99 4.95
C ASP A 238 -6.78 27.36 5.42
N VAL A 239 -7.25 27.77 6.61
CA VAL A 239 -8.48 27.28 7.24
C VAL A 239 -9.47 28.44 7.33
N LYS A 240 -10.59 28.33 6.63
CA LYS A 240 -11.55 29.43 6.49
C LYS A 240 -12.43 29.66 7.74
N HIS A 241 -12.54 28.65 8.59
CA HIS A 241 -13.35 28.74 9.81
C HIS A 241 -12.48 28.36 11.02
N ASP A 242 -12.69 27.28 11.67
CA ASP A 242 -12.02 26.95 12.92
C ASP A 242 -10.81 25.99 12.70
N HIS A 243 -9.75 26.21 13.45
CA HIS A 243 -8.62 25.29 13.56
C HIS A 243 -8.43 24.90 15.03
N THR A 244 -8.49 23.60 15.32
CA THR A 244 -8.26 23.05 16.67
C THR A 244 -7.09 22.09 16.65
N GLU A 245 -6.15 22.28 17.57
CA GLU A 245 -5.01 21.35 17.78
C GLU A 245 -5.00 20.93 19.25
N THR A 246 -4.97 19.61 19.50
CA THR A 246 -4.89 19.04 20.85
C THR A 246 -3.70 18.13 20.95
N ILE A 247 -2.75 18.43 21.84
CA ILE A 247 -1.55 17.65 22.08
C ILE A 247 -1.65 17.00 23.48
N GLY A 248 -1.67 15.69 23.52
CA GLY A 248 -1.84 14.92 24.76
C GLY A 248 -0.59 14.86 25.65
N ASN A 249 0.58 15.16 25.13
CA ASN A 249 1.84 15.17 25.88
C ASN A 249 2.65 16.43 25.53
N ASP A 250 3.73 16.33 24.84
CA ASP A 250 4.65 17.46 24.59
C ASP A 250 4.51 18.01 23.17
N GLN A 251 4.56 19.35 23.05
CA GLN A 251 4.72 20.03 21.77
C GLN A 251 6.04 20.79 21.72
N LYS A 252 6.82 20.59 20.67
CA LYS A 252 8.06 21.34 20.40
C LYS A 252 7.96 22.06 19.06
N ILE A 253 8.10 23.38 19.07
CA ILE A 253 8.16 24.21 17.87
C ILE A 253 9.55 24.84 17.78
N THR A 254 10.26 24.64 16.66
CA THR A 254 11.55 25.24 16.39
C THR A 254 11.49 26.02 15.08
N VAL A 255 11.70 27.34 15.16
CA VAL A 255 11.74 28.23 13.99
C VAL A 255 13.11 28.85 13.89
N VAL A 256 13.83 28.60 12.78
CA VAL A 256 15.23 29.01 12.64
C VAL A 256 15.37 30.50 12.39
N LYS A 257 14.46 31.13 11.67
CA LYS A 257 14.56 32.56 11.30
C LYS A 257 13.54 33.40 12.04
N GLY A 258 12.34 33.53 11.55
CA GLY A 258 11.32 34.41 12.10
C GLY A 258 9.99 33.72 12.32
N GLN A 259 9.28 34.10 13.39
CA GLN A 259 7.90 33.70 13.64
C GLN A 259 7.06 34.94 13.82
N THR A 260 5.94 35.03 13.12
CA THR A 260 4.93 36.07 13.30
C THR A 260 3.62 35.43 13.72
N VAL A 261 3.05 35.94 14.82
CA VAL A 261 1.71 35.56 15.27
C VAL A 261 0.83 36.79 15.23
N GLN A 262 -0.24 36.76 14.45
CA GLN A 262 -1.22 37.82 14.37
C GLN A 262 -2.60 37.29 14.75
N VAL A 263 -3.26 37.93 15.68
CA VAL A 263 -4.64 37.63 16.11
C VAL A 263 -5.52 38.82 15.81
N GLY A 264 -6.59 38.62 15.05
CA GLY A 264 -7.52 39.61 14.62
C GLY A 264 -7.04 40.55 13.51
N THR A 265 -7.95 41.39 13.01
CA THR A 265 -7.71 42.43 12.02
C THR A 265 -8.08 43.78 12.55
N ARG A 266 -7.54 44.87 11.98
CA ARG A 266 -7.81 46.23 12.46
C ARG A 266 -9.27 46.69 12.29
N LYS A 267 -10.10 45.97 11.56
CA LYS A 267 -11.46 46.45 11.19
C LYS A 267 -12.57 45.91 12.08
N GLU A 268 -12.33 44.87 12.84
CA GLU A 268 -13.32 44.23 13.70
C GLU A 268 -12.76 44.07 15.10
N GLY A 269 -13.56 44.36 16.13
CA GLY A 269 -13.21 44.18 17.54
C GLY A 269 -13.57 42.79 18.06
N GLY A 270 -13.04 42.42 19.23
CA GLY A 270 -13.42 41.16 19.91
C GLY A 270 -12.55 39.94 19.56
N HIS A 271 -11.33 40.15 19.06
CA HIS A 271 -10.40 39.07 18.80
C HIS A 271 -9.33 38.98 19.89
N ASP A 272 -9.39 37.94 20.71
CA ASP A 272 -8.55 37.80 21.89
C ASP A 272 -7.49 36.69 21.71
N GLN A 273 -6.32 36.89 22.28
CA GLN A 273 -5.34 35.84 22.51
C GLN A 273 -5.27 35.52 24.01
N SER A 274 -5.58 34.31 24.39
CA SER A 274 -5.41 33.81 25.75
C SER A 274 -4.28 32.80 25.85
N ILE A 275 -3.41 32.96 26.86
CA ILE A 275 -2.35 32.03 27.16
C ILE A 275 -2.45 31.64 28.63
N THR A 276 -2.79 30.40 28.93
CA THR A 276 -2.86 29.84 30.28
C THR A 276 -1.76 28.82 30.46
N VAL A 277 -0.95 28.96 31.51
CA VAL A 277 0.16 28.04 31.86
C VAL A 277 -0.09 27.60 33.29
N ALA A 278 -0.22 26.31 33.51
CA ALA A 278 -0.56 25.74 34.82
C ALA A 278 0.60 25.80 35.84
N ASN A 279 1.83 25.82 35.36
CA ASN A 279 3.03 25.85 36.22
C ASN A 279 3.94 27.00 35.79
N ASP A 280 5.03 26.75 35.11
CA ASP A 280 6.07 27.75 34.84
C ASP A 280 6.01 28.26 33.40
N ARG A 281 6.15 29.57 33.23
CA ARG A 281 6.39 30.22 31.95
C ARG A 281 7.72 30.93 31.95
N ARG A 282 8.66 30.55 31.06
CA ARG A 282 9.94 31.21 30.89
C ARG A 282 10.03 31.89 29.54
N ILE A 283 10.43 33.16 29.52
CA ILE A 283 10.69 33.92 28.30
C ILE A 283 12.13 34.43 28.36
N THR A 284 12.95 34.07 27.37
CA THR A 284 14.33 34.54 27.24
C THR A 284 14.47 35.29 25.91
N VAL A 285 14.79 36.57 25.98
CA VAL A 285 15.04 37.42 24.80
C VAL A 285 16.51 37.87 24.88
N ARG A 286 17.29 37.55 23.87
CA ARG A 286 18.74 37.84 23.88
C ARG A 286 19.09 39.26 23.44
N ASN A 287 18.21 39.92 22.70
CA ASN A 287 18.40 41.28 22.23
C ASN A 287 17.28 42.17 22.79
N ASP A 288 16.35 42.62 22.00
CA ASP A 288 15.36 43.60 22.40
C ASP A 288 13.97 42.97 22.59
N GLN A 289 13.26 43.42 23.63
CA GLN A 289 11.84 43.13 23.83
C GLN A 289 11.05 44.45 23.86
N THR A 290 10.06 44.60 23.00
CA THR A 290 9.15 45.73 22.99
C THR A 290 7.75 45.24 23.33
N LEU A 291 7.12 45.87 24.35
CA LEU A 291 5.70 45.69 24.69
C LEU A 291 4.98 47.00 24.48
N LYS A 292 4.02 47.05 23.54
CA LYS A 292 3.13 48.20 23.31
C LYS A 292 1.71 47.81 23.64
N VAL A 293 1.10 48.48 24.63
CA VAL A 293 -0.29 48.30 25.01
C VAL A 293 -0.99 49.64 24.79
N THR A 294 -2.08 49.63 24.02
CA THR A 294 -2.76 50.88 23.63
C THR A 294 -3.74 51.32 24.68
N ASN A 295 -4.34 50.40 25.40
CA ASN A 295 -5.32 50.68 26.47
C ASN A 295 -4.71 50.33 27.84
N ASP A 296 -5.18 49.34 28.50
CA ASP A 296 -4.80 49.06 29.88
C ASP A 296 -3.86 47.87 29.98
N ARG A 297 -2.92 47.94 30.92
CA ARG A 297 -2.07 46.82 31.31
C ARG A 297 -2.20 46.56 32.80
N THR A 298 -2.63 45.38 33.20
CA THR A 298 -2.66 44.95 34.59
C THR A 298 -1.64 43.86 34.82
N VAL A 299 -0.87 43.96 35.89
CA VAL A 299 0.06 42.91 36.34
C VAL A 299 -0.27 42.61 37.78
N SER A 300 -0.57 41.35 38.09
CA SER A 300 -0.82 40.86 39.45
C SER A 300 0.16 39.73 39.76
N VAL A 301 0.93 39.91 40.83
CA VAL A 301 1.90 38.93 41.31
C VAL A 301 1.58 38.62 42.78
N SER A 302 1.26 37.36 43.06
CA SER A 302 0.82 36.96 44.41
C SER A 302 1.95 36.75 45.41
N HIS A 303 3.16 36.62 44.92
CA HIS A 303 4.32 36.39 45.80
C HIS A 303 5.39 37.47 45.56
N ASP A 304 6.46 37.18 44.91
CA ASP A 304 7.58 38.10 44.70
C ASP A 304 7.65 38.66 43.25
N ASP A 305 7.84 39.97 43.13
CA ASP A 305 8.13 40.63 41.84
C ASP A 305 9.50 41.26 41.89
N GLY A 306 10.44 40.76 41.15
CA GLY A 306 11.84 41.20 41.11
C GLY A 306 12.17 41.88 39.77
N LEU A 307 12.63 43.11 39.80
CA LEU A 307 13.11 43.84 38.61
C LEU A 307 14.60 44.18 38.80
N TYR A 308 15.45 43.60 37.94
CA TYR A 308 16.87 43.93 37.85
C TYR A 308 17.19 44.65 36.52
N VAL A 309 17.72 45.88 36.62
CA VAL A 309 18.12 46.69 35.47
C VAL A 309 19.57 47.06 35.61
N ARG A 310 20.43 46.61 34.70
CA ARG A 310 21.87 46.82 34.78
C ARG A 310 22.31 48.26 34.49
N ASN A 311 21.60 48.96 33.60
CA ASN A 311 21.94 50.30 33.17
C ASN A 311 20.83 51.27 33.60
N ASP A 312 20.03 51.80 32.72
CA ASP A 312 19.08 52.87 32.98
C ASP A 312 17.62 52.36 33.08
N ARG A 313 16.88 52.79 34.08
CA ARG A 313 15.43 52.66 34.13
C ARG A 313 14.76 54.00 34.05
N ARG A 314 13.89 54.21 33.05
CA ARG A 314 13.07 55.42 32.91
C ARG A 314 11.62 55.13 33.07
N VAL A 315 10.92 55.86 33.93
CA VAL A 315 9.48 55.81 34.11
C VAL A 315 8.87 57.18 33.86
N THR A 316 7.95 57.28 32.95
CA THR A 316 7.21 58.53 32.66
C THR A 316 5.71 58.29 32.82
N VAL A 317 5.06 58.98 33.74
CA VAL A 317 3.62 58.91 34.00
C VAL A 317 3.04 60.30 33.76
N LYS A 318 2.09 60.42 32.82
CA LYS A 318 1.43 61.68 32.53
C LYS A 318 0.30 62.01 33.48
N GLY A 319 -0.31 61.01 34.10
CA GLY A 319 -1.37 61.14 35.06
C GLY A 319 -0.89 60.91 36.50
N LYS A 320 -1.77 60.40 37.35
CA LYS A 320 -1.46 60.06 38.75
C LYS A 320 -0.56 58.82 38.81
N GLN A 321 0.47 58.89 39.62
CA GLN A 321 1.25 57.73 40.06
C GLN A 321 1.02 57.52 41.57
N GLU A 322 0.59 56.34 41.95
CA GLU A 322 0.38 55.99 43.33
C GLU A 322 1.28 54.78 43.70
N HIS A 323 1.94 54.89 44.86
CA HIS A 323 2.77 53.81 45.39
C HIS A 323 2.32 53.51 46.81
N LYS A 324 1.84 52.31 47.08
CA LYS A 324 1.37 51.90 48.39
C LYS A 324 2.16 50.69 48.86
N THR A 325 2.83 50.80 49.98
CA THR A 325 3.55 49.70 50.63
C THR A 325 2.97 49.51 52.06
N THR A 326 2.52 48.30 52.38
CA THR A 326 1.97 47.97 53.70
C THR A 326 3.01 47.48 54.67
N GLY A 327 4.16 47.02 54.18
CA GLY A 327 5.31 46.61 54.98
C GLY A 327 6.42 47.66 54.95
N ASN A 328 7.65 47.27 55.15
CA ASN A 328 8.79 48.15 55.09
C ASN A 328 9.08 48.62 53.68
N HIS A 329 9.35 49.89 53.49
CA HIS A 329 9.87 50.48 52.27
C HIS A 329 11.29 50.95 52.45
N VAL A 330 12.26 50.35 51.76
CA VAL A 330 13.66 50.77 51.79
C VAL A 330 14.04 51.36 50.45
N SER A 331 14.63 52.54 50.46
CA SER A 331 15.18 53.16 49.26
C SER A 331 16.64 53.52 49.53
N LEU A 332 17.58 52.92 48.80
CA LEU A 332 18.99 53.25 48.88
C LEU A 332 19.45 53.88 47.56
N VAL A 333 20.06 55.01 47.61
CA VAL A 333 20.63 55.74 46.48
C VAL A 333 22.09 56.05 46.82
N GLU A 334 23.02 55.36 46.19
CA GLU A 334 24.47 55.54 46.38
C GLU A 334 25.01 56.81 45.69
N GLY A 335 24.30 57.33 44.71
CA GLY A 335 24.64 58.57 44.01
C GLY A 335 23.77 59.74 44.38
N LYS A 336 23.65 60.69 43.46
CA LYS A 336 22.84 61.88 43.67
C LYS A 336 21.36 61.58 43.59
N HIS A 337 20.60 61.90 44.62
CA HIS A 337 19.11 61.92 44.60
C HIS A 337 18.64 63.33 44.39
N SER A 338 17.80 63.56 43.40
CA SER A 338 17.20 64.86 43.13
C SER A 338 15.69 64.74 43.04
N LEU A 339 14.98 65.47 43.89
CA LEU A 339 13.51 65.62 43.87
C LEU A 339 13.16 67.03 43.47
N VAL A 340 12.42 67.22 42.34
CA VAL A 340 11.88 68.51 41.94
C VAL A 340 10.35 68.41 41.88
N VAL A 341 9.70 69.18 42.74
CA VAL A 341 8.21 69.27 42.80
C VAL A 341 7.85 70.69 42.37
N LYS A 342 7.03 70.83 41.33
CA LYS A 342 6.54 72.15 40.84
C LYS A 342 5.26 72.64 41.51
N GLY A 343 4.60 71.76 42.25
CA GLY A 343 3.38 72.09 43.05
C GLY A 343 3.71 71.81 44.52
N ASP A 344 2.63 71.56 45.33
CA ASP A 344 2.78 71.33 46.78
C ASP A 344 3.44 69.98 47.09
N LEU A 345 4.37 69.97 48.02
CA LEU A 345 4.97 68.78 48.61
C LEU A 345 4.44 68.61 50.05
N ALA A 346 3.64 67.60 50.26
CA ALA A 346 3.22 67.23 51.59
C ALA A 346 3.89 65.92 52.03
N ARG A 347 4.62 65.91 53.16
CA ARG A 347 5.21 64.71 53.78
C ARG A 347 4.64 64.60 55.21
N LYS A 348 3.95 63.54 55.53
CA LYS A 348 3.43 63.27 56.85
C LYS A 348 4.08 61.97 57.38
N VAL A 349 4.69 62.03 58.55
CA VAL A 349 5.29 60.91 59.28
C VAL A 349 4.57 60.84 60.64
N SER A 350 3.98 59.67 60.94
CA SER A 350 3.21 59.48 62.18
C SER A 350 4.00 58.77 63.27
N GLY A 351 5.30 58.47 63.08
CA GLY A 351 6.22 57.86 64.02
C GLY A 351 7.50 58.68 64.20
N ALA A 352 8.48 58.15 64.97
CA ALA A 352 9.76 58.82 65.14
C ALA A 352 10.56 58.90 63.82
N LEU A 353 11.14 60.04 63.51
CA LEU A 353 12.15 60.22 62.50
C LEU A 353 13.48 59.80 63.15
N GLY A 354 14.02 58.58 62.81
CA GLY A 354 15.31 58.10 63.21
C GLY A 354 16.40 58.67 62.33
#